data_bfe2674fc71962e478727646fdc33dcb
#
_entry.id   bfe2674fc71962e478727646fdc33dcb
#
_cell.length_a   1.000
_cell.length_b   1.000
_cell.length_c   1.000
_cell.angle_alpha   90.00
_cell.angle_beta   90.00
_cell.angle_gamma   90.00
#
_symmetry.space_group_name_H-M   'P 1'
#
loop_
_entity.id
_entity.type
_entity.pdbx_description
1 polymer ?
#
loop_
_entity_poly.entity_id
_entity_poly.type
_entity_poly.pdbx_seq_one_letter_code
_entity_poly.pdbx_strand_id
1 'polypeptide(L)'
;AYQKLIEGLTPLKGTGTNDKGLFYFPEGQKYYQYLVNAYTGTSYQDIPSLKKAMSDQMMDDLTAMDELLTENPLLAKKLYSYSFTLTDPNEILENLRTQCAKDFPAIEDYVCNIKDVPAALESTLSPAFYLTVPIDRPQDNSIYINNGSTNTARNLYTTLAHEGYPGHMY
;
A
#
# COMPACT_ATOMS: atom_id res chain seq x y z
N ALA A 1 26.04 18.60 1.17
CA ALA A 1 25.69 17.32 1.80
C ALA A 1 25.96 16.15 0.86
N TYR A 2 25.38 16.11 -0.35
CA TYR A 2 25.53 15.00 -1.31
C TYR A 2 26.97 14.76 -1.76
N GLN A 3 27.76 15.82 -1.98
CA GLN A 3 29.18 15.67 -2.35
C GLN A 3 29.97 14.90 -1.30
N LYS A 4 29.78 15.22 -0.02
CA LYS A 4 30.42 14.50 1.10
C LYS A 4 29.98 13.02 1.18
N LEU A 5 28.70 12.74 0.86
CA LEU A 5 28.21 11.38 0.80
C LEU A 5 28.85 10.59 -0.34
N ILE A 6 28.95 11.19 -1.53
CA ILE A 6 29.62 10.59 -2.69
C ILE A 6 31.09 10.31 -2.37
N GLU A 7 31.81 11.26 -1.82
CA GLU A 7 33.23 11.11 -1.40
C GLU A 7 33.40 9.99 -0.38
N GLY A 8 32.47 9.89 0.61
CA GLY A 8 32.52 8.84 1.63
C GLY A 8 32.18 7.44 1.10
N LEU A 9 31.25 7.34 0.12
CA LEU A 9 30.82 6.06 -0.43
C LEU A 9 31.72 5.55 -1.57
N THR A 10 32.39 6.44 -2.31
CA THR A 10 33.22 6.07 -3.47
C THR A 10 34.30 5.02 -3.12
N PRO A 11 35.05 5.14 -1.99
CA PRO A 11 36.04 4.12 -1.61
C PRO A 11 35.44 2.75 -1.27
N LEU A 12 34.13 2.69 -0.95
CA LEU A 12 33.44 1.45 -0.60
C LEU A 12 32.92 0.70 -1.82
N LYS A 13 32.93 1.35 -3.00
CA LYS A 13 32.48 0.72 -4.25
C LYS A 13 33.35 -0.50 -4.59
N GLY A 14 32.71 -1.66 -4.71
CA GLY A 14 33.37 -2.91 -5.06
C GLY A 14 34.11 -3.60 -3.89
N THR A 15 34.03 -3.08 -2.66
CA THR A 15 34.61 -3.75 -1.48
C THR A 15 33.72 -4.82 -0.87
N GLY A 16 32.44 -4.88 -1.30
CA GLY A 16 31.51 -5.89 -0.82
C GLY A 16 31.95 -7.30 -1.23
N THR A 17 31.79 -8.25 -0.32
CA THR A 17 32.10 -9.67 -0.53
C THR A 17 30.91 -10.47 -1.00
N ASN A 18 29.72 -9.89 -0.99
CA ASN A 18 28.47 -10.53 -1.41
C ASN A 18 27.68 -9.59 -2.33
N ASP A 19 27.55 -9.97 -3.59
CA ASP A 19 26.78 -9.29 -4.63
C ASP A 19 25.42 -9.94 -4.93
N LYS A 20 25.07 -11.01 -4.19
CA LYS A 20 23.92 -11.87 -4.45
C LYS A 20 22.76 -11.72 -3.44
N GLY A 21 22.87 -10.77 -2.51
CA GLY A 21 21.83 -10.47 -1.53
C GLY A 21 21.89 -11.31 -0.25
N LEU A 22 20.88 -11.13 0.60
CA LEU A 22 20.83 -11.63 1.98
C LEU A 22 21.02 -13.14 2.11
N PHE A 23 20.50 -13.93 1.17
CA PHE A 23 20.58 -15.39 1.19
C PHE A 23 22.02 -15.93 1.30
N TYR A 24 22.97 -15.22 0.72
CA TYR A 24 24.39 -15.64 0.64
C TYR A 24 25.26 -15.13 1.78
N PHE A 25 24.73 -14.34 2.70
CA PHE A 25 25.43 -13.97 3.91
C PHE A 25 25.50 -15.15 4.90
N PRO A 26 26.54 -15.23 5.75
CA PRO A 26 26.50 -16.13 6.91
C PRO A 26 25.21 -15.92 7.70
N GLU A 27 24.52 -17.01 8.05
CA GLU A 27 23.22 -16.97 8.74
C GLU A 27 22.12 -16.18 8.01
N GLY A 28 22.34 -15.76 6.77
CA GLY A 28 21.40 -14.95 5.99
C GLY A 28 20.01 -15.59 5.82
N GLN A 29 19.96 -16.92 5.68
CA GLN A 29 18.69 -17.66 5.58
C GLN A 29 17.89 -17.61 6.89
N LYS A 30 18.56 -17.76 8.05
CA LYS A 30 17.92 -17.66 9.37
C LYS A 30 17.42 -16.24 9.62
N TYR A 31 18.21 -15.24 9.24
CA TYR A 31 17.82 -13.84 9.36
C TYR A 31 16.64 -13.51 8.45
N TYR A 32 16.62 -14.04 7.22
CA TYR A 32 15.48 -13.90 6.32
C TYR A 32 14.21 -14.52 6.91
N GLN A 33 14.32 -15.73 7.47
CA GLN A 33 13.20 -16.39 8.15
C GLN A 33 12.66 -15.54 9.33
N TYR A 34 13.58 -14.97 10.12
CA TYR A 34 13.21 -14.06 11.20
C TYR A 34 12.47 -12.83 10.68
N LEU A 35 13.00 -12.18 9.64
CA LEU A 35 12.36 -11.01 9.04
C LEU A 35 10.96 -11.33 8.50
N VAL A 36 10.81 -12.45 7.80
CA VAL A 36 9.51 -12.88 7.29
C VAL A 36 8.49 -13.00 8.43
N ASN A 37 8.82 -13.73 9.49
CA ASN A 37 7.92 -13.86 10.64
C ASN A 37 7.65 -12.53 11.33
N ALA A 38 8.66 -11.68 11.49
CA ALA A 38 8.51 -10.36 12.12
C ALA A 38 7.59 -9.44 11.31
N TYR A 39 7.76 -9.38 9.98
CA TYR A 39 6.96 -8.50 9.13
C TYR A 39 5.54 -9.03 8.84
N THR A 40 5.35 -10.34 8.83
CA THR A 40 4.02 -10.94 8.59
C THR A 40 3.23 -11.20 9.88
N GLY A 41 3.84 -11.01 11.05
CA GLY A 41 3.23 -11.36 12.34
C GLY A 41 2.99 -12.86 12.52
N THR A 42 3.77 -13.70 11.81
CA THR A 42 3.62 -15.17 11.85
C THR A 42 4.75 -15.83 12.64
N SER A 43 4.64 -17.15 12.85
CA SER A 43 5.62 -17.97 13.57
C SER A 43 5.96 -19.26 12.83
N TYR A 44 5.95 -19.25 11.49
CA TYR A 44 6.32 -20.41 10.70
C TYR A 44 7.79 -20.79 10.92
N GLN A 45 8.07 -22.08 11.01
CA GLN A 45 9.41 -22.59 11.26
C GLN A 45 10.32 -22.50 10.03
N ASP A 46 9.74 -22.53 8.83
CA ASP A 46 10.45 -22.43 7.58
C ASP A 46 9.61 -21.78 6.47
N ILE A 47 10.29 -21.32 5.43
CA ILE A 47 9.64 -20.68 4.27
C ILE A 47 8.75 -21.65 3.48
N PRO A 48 9.08 -22.94 3.27
CA PRO A 48 8.19 -23.89 2.63
C PRO A 48 6.83 -24.02 3.34
N SER A 49 6.81 -24.10 4.68
CA SER A 49 5.58 -24.17 5.46
C SER A 49 4.73 -22.92 5.31
N LEU A 50 5.33 -21.72 5.32
CA LEU A 50 4.63 -20.49 5.03
C LEU A 50 4.03 -20.48 3.62
N LYS A 51 4.83 -20.83 2.60
CA LYS A 51 4.34 -20.91 1.21
C LYS A 51 3.18 -21.88 1.05
N LYS A 52 3.26 -23.03 1.71
CA LYS A 52 2.15 -23.99 1.68
C LYS A 52 0.89 -23.40 2.30
N ALA A 53 0.98 -22.82 3.48
CA ALA A 53 -0.17 -22.20 4.15
C ALA A 53 -0.79 -21.06 3.31
N MET A 54 0.03 -20.22 2.68
CA MET A 54 -0.45 -19.17 1.76
C MET A 54 -1.15 -19.76 0.53
N SER A 55 -0.58 -20.83 -0.05
CA SER A 55 -1.18 -21.51 -1.22
C SER A 55 -2.51 -22.17 -0.86
N ASP A 56 -2.58 -22.86 0.28
CA ASP A 56 -3.80 -23.50 0.75
C ASP A 56 -4.90 -22.44 0.96
N GLN A 57 -4.58 -21.35 1.68
CA GLN A 57 -5.53 -20.26 1.92
C GLN A 57 -6.01 -19.59 0.61
N MET A 58 -5.10 -19.36 -0.33
CA MET A 58 -5.47 -18.81 -1.63
C MET A 58 -6.41 -19.74 -2.40
N MET A 59 -6.22 -21.04 -2.33
CA MET A 59 -7.11 -22.01 -2.98
C MET A 59 -8.48 -22.07 -2.31
N ASP A 60 -8.53 -21.99 -0.98
CA ASP A 60 -9.78 -21.91 -0.22
C ASP A 60 -10.55 -20.64 -0.56
N ASP A 61 -9.89 -19.48 -0.61
CA ASP A 61 -10.49 -18.19 -0.98
C ASP A 61 -11.03 -18.20 -2.42
N LEU A 62 -10.26 -18.76 -3.38
CA LEU A 62 -10.71 -18.91 -4.77
C LEU A 62 -11.93 -19.82 -4.89
N THR A 63 -11.97 -20.92 -4.14
CA THR A 63 -13.10 -21.83 -4.11
C THR A 63 -14.34 -21.14 -3.55
N ALA A 64 -14.20 -20.44 -2.40
CA ALA A 64 -15.30 -19.70 -1.80
C ALA A 64 -15.81 -18.57 -2.73
N MET A 65 -14.92 -17.91 -3.45
CA MET A 65 -15.30 -16.90 -4.45
C MET A 65 -16.07 -17.53 -5.61
N ASP A 66 -15.63 -18.67 -6.14
CA ASP A 66 -16.30 -19.37 -7.25
C ASP A 66 -17.71 -19.83 -6.85
N GLU A 67 -17.84 -20.42 -5.65
CA GLU A 67 -19.13 -20.80 -5.07
C GLU A 67 -20.07 -19.58 -4.96
N LEU A 68 -19.60 -18.48 -4.37
CA LEU A 68 -20.35 -17.24 -4.21
C LEU A 68 -20.84 -16.68 -5.55
N LEU A 69 -19.98 -16.66 -6.56
CA LEU A 69 -20.32 -16.16 -7.90
C LEU A 69 -21.25 -17.10 -8.67
N THR A 70 -21.15 -18.41 -8.44
CA THR A 70 -22.03 -19.42 -9.01
C THR A 70 -23.43 -19.32 -8.43
N GLU A 71 -23.54 -19.16 -7.11
CA GLU A 71 -24.83 -18.96 -6.44
C GLU A 71 -25.46 -17.60 -6.77
N ASN A 72 -24.64 -16.59 -7.09
CA ASN A 72 -25.07 -15.21 -7.34
C ASN A 72 -24.56 -14.66 -8.68
N PRO A 73 -25.02 -15.15 -9.85
CA PRO A 73 -24.48 -14.73 -11.15
C PRO A 73 -24.56 -13.22 -11.43
N LEU A 74 -25.55 -12.54 -10.84
CA LEU A 74 -25.70 -11.09 -10.97
C LEU A 74 -24.62 -10.33 -10.19
N LEU A 75 -24.01 -10.94 -9.17
CA LEU A 75 -22.91 -10.35 -8.39
C LEU A 75 -21.67 -10.18 -9.25
N ALA A 76 -21.32 -11.20 -10.05
CA ALA A 76 -20.20 -11.11 -11.00
C ALA A 76 -20.38 -9.93 -11.96
N LYS A 77 -21.58 -9.81 -12.55
CA LYS A 77 -21.87 -8.68 -13.44
C LYS A 77 -21.76 -7.33 -12.72
N LYS A 78 -22.32 -7.20 -11.51
CA LYS A 78 -22.20 -5.98 -10.70
C LYS A 78 -20.75 -5.64 -10.38
N LEU A 79 -19.97 -6.62 -9.96
CA LEU A 79 -18.56 -6.44 -9.61
C LEU A 79 -17.75 -5.86 -10.76
N TYR A 80 -17.92 -6.38 -11.98
CA TYR A 80 -17.16 -5.94 -13.14
C TYR A 80 -17.67 -4.63 -13.76
N SER A 81 -18.94 -4.30 -13.59
CA SER A 81 -19.55 -3.07 -14.12
C SER A 81 -19.66 -1.94 -13.10
N TYR A 82 -19.27 -2.19 -11.83
CA TYR A 82 -19.39 -1.18 -10.80
C TYR A 82 -18.40 -0.02 -11.01
N SER A 83 -18.90 1.19 -10.89
CA SER A 83 -18.09 2.41 -10.85
C SER A 83 -18.64 3.36 -9.80
N PHE A 84 -17.76 4.07 -9.12
CA PHE A 84 -18.16 5.13 -8.21
C PHE A 84 -18.60 6.36 -9.01
N THR A 85 -19.59 7.07 -8.51
CA THR A 85 -20.12 8.30 -9.13
C THR A 85 -19.29 9.53 -8.78
N LEU A 86 -18.63 9.50 -7.62
CA LEU A 86 -17.74 10.58 -7.18
C LEU A 86 -16.40 10.47 -7.91
N THR A 87 -15.96 11.60 -8.45
CA THR A 87 -14.69 11.71 -9.19
C THR A 87 -13.78 12.81 -8.68
N ASP A 88 -14.33 13.79 -7.94
CA ASP A 88 -13.53 14.81 -7.29
C ASP A 88 -12.86 14.26 -6.03
N PRO A 89 -11.54 14.39 -5.88
CA PRO A 89 -10.82 13.82 -4.73
C PRO A 89 -11.27 14.34 -3.36
N ASN A 90 -11.67 15.61 -3.26
CA ASN A 90 -12.12 16.17 -2.00
C ASN A 90 -13.51 15.64 -1.64
N GLU A 91 -14.41 15.53 -2.62
CA GLU A 91 -15.73 14.92 -2.42
C GLU A 91 -15.61 13.44 -2.02
N ILE A 92 -14.66 12.72 -2.63
CA ILE A 92 -14.39 11.32 -2.27
C ILE A 92 -13.92 11.22 -0.82
N LEU A 93 -12.95 12.03 -0.40
CA LEU A 93 -12.41 12.00 0.96
C LEU A 93 -13.48 12.36 2.01
N GLU A 94 -14.31 13.37 1.74
CA GLU A 94 -15.40 13.73 2.66
C GLU A 94 -16.47 12.64 2.73
N ASN A 95 -16.78 12.00 1.61
CA ASN A 95 -17.68 10.85 1.59
C ASN A 95 -17.11 9.69 2.41
N LEU A 96 -15.84 9.34 2.20
CA LEU A 96 -15.14 8.28 2.93
C LEU A 96 -15.11 8.57 4.43
N ARG A 97 -14.77 9.79 4.84
CA ARG A 97 -14.79 10.23 6.24
C ARG A 97 -16.15 10.04 6.88
N THR A 98 -17.21 10.44 6.18
CA THR A 98 -18.59 10.29 6.64
C THR A 98 -19.00 8.82 6.77
N GLN A 99 -18.56 7.94 5.85
CA GLN A 99 -18.82 6.50 5.94
C GLN A 99 -18.05 5.88 7.11
N CYS A 100 -16.77 6.21 7.27
CA CYS A 100 -15.93 5.71 8.37
C CYS A 100 -16.49 6.02 9.74
N ALA A 101 -17.11 7.18 9.94
CA ALA A 101 -17.71 7.58 11.22
C ALA A 101 -18.80 6.63 11.75
N LYS A 102 -19.29 5.70 10.92
CA LYS A 102 -20.31 4.70 11.32
C LYS A 102 -19.69 3.47 11.98
N ASP A 103 -18.48 3.09 11.55
CA ASP A 103 -17.89 1.78 11.85
C ASP A 103 -16.55 1.90 12.58
N PHE A 104 -15.96 3.09 12.62
CA PHE A 104 -14.65 3.36 13.22
C PHE A 104 -14.76 4.36 14.38
N PRO A 105 -13.84 4.32 15.36
CA PRO A 105 -13.78 5.31 16.42
C PRO A 105 -13.69 6.74 15.88
N ALA A 106 -14.17 7.71 16.63
CA ALA A 106 -14.03 9.12 16.26
C ALA A 106 -12.56 9.55 16.29
N ILE A 107 -12.12 10.24 15.24
CA ILE A 107 -10.82 10.87 15.15
C ILE A 107 -10.96 12.38 15.12
N GLU A 108 -9.89 13.10 15.42
CA GLU A 108 -9.85 14.56 15.33
C GLU A 108 -10.04 15.04 13.88
N ASP A 109 -10.51 16.28 13.73
CA ASP A 109 -10.65 16.91 12.43
C ASP A 109 -9.26 17.34 11.91
N TYR A 110 -8.71 16.55 11.03
CA TYR A 110 -7.46 16.88 10.32
C TYR A 110 -7.74 17.51 8.97
N VAL A 111 -6.90 18.47 8.60
CA VAL A 111 -6.90 19.01 7.23
C VAL A 111 -6.18 18.03 6.32
N CYS A 112 -6.79 17.68 5.20
CA CYS A 112 -6.13 16.94 4.14
C CYS A 112 -5.96 17.83 2.91
N ASN A 113 -4.72 18.07 2.52
CA ASN A 113 -4.38 18.83 1.32
C ASN A 113 -4.17 17.86 0.15
N ILE A 114 -5.01 17.96 -0.87
CA ILE A 114 -4.79 17.26 -2.13
C ILE A 114 -3.79 18.04 -2.96
N LYS A 115 -2.77 17.36 -3.45
CA LYS A 115 -1.70 17.94 -4.28
C LYS A 115 -1.45 17.05 -5.50
N ASP A 116 -1.02 17.68 -6.59
CA ASP A 116 -0.61 16.93 -7.78
C ASP A 116 0.85 16.50 -7.70
N VAL A 117 1.12 15.29 -8.20
CA VAL A 117 2.49 14.84 -8.43
C VAL A 117 3.11 15.71 -9.54
N PRO A 118 4.32 16.25 -9.36
CA PRO A 118 5.01 16.95 -10.41
C PRO A 118 5.20 16.09 -11.67
N ALA A 119 4.93 16.63 -12.85
CA ALA A 119 4.96 15.90 -14.13
C ALA A 119 6.27 15.11 -14.37
N ALA A 120 7.40 15.62 -13.89
CA ALA A 120 8.71 14.96 -14.00
C ALA A 120 8.80 13.64 -13.19
N LEU A 121 7.89 13.39 -12.25
CA LEU A 121 7.88 12.23 -11.38
C LEU A 121 6.73 11.25 -11.66
N GLU A 122 5.77 11.62 -12.49
CA GLU A 122 4.56 10.84 -12.77
C GLU A 122 4.85 9.41 -13.25
N SER A 123 5.89 9.25 -14.08
CA SER A 123 6.27 7.93 -14.61
C SER A 123 6.88 6.98 -13.59
N THR A 124 7.25 7.47 -12.42
CA THR A 124 7.99 6.71 -11.41
C THR A 124 7.24 6.54 -10.10
N LEU A 125 6.14 7.26 -9.91
CA LEU A 125 5.38 7.26 -8.67
C LEU A 125 4.03 6.53 -8.81
N SER A 126 3.54 6.05 -7.67
CA SER A 126 2.22 5.42 -7.53
C SER A 126 1.08 6.34 -7.99
N PRO A 127 -0.11 5.79 -8.26
CA PRO A 127 -1.30 6.57 -8.63
C PRO A 127 -1.72 7.63 -7.62
N ALA A 128 -1.52 7.37 -6.34
CA ALA A 128 -1.56 8.36 -5.26
C ALA A 128 -0.71 7.85 -4.09
N PHE A 129 -0.39 8.75 -3.16
CA PHE A 129 0.30 8.41 -1.92
C PHE A 129 0.10 9.47 -0.84
N TYR A 130 0.01 9.00 0.40
CA TYR A 130 -0.01 9.83 1.59
C TYR A 130 1.42 10.10 2.07
N LEU A 131 1.71 11.32 2.46
CA LEU A 131 2.96 11.65 3.15
C LEU A 131 2.74 11.76 4.64
N THR A 132 3.47 10.92 5.39
CA THR A 132 3.47 10.97 6.86
C THR A 132 3.78 12.39 7.33
N VAL A 133 2.90 12.91 8.16
CA VAL A 133 3.02 14.26 8.72
C VAL A 133 4.19 14.38 9.68
N PRO A 134 4.76 15.58 9.83
CA PRO A 134 5.70 15.85 10.91
C PRO A 134 5.04 15.68 12.28
N ILE A 135 5.77 15.12 13.24
CA ILE A 135 5.25 14.87 14.60
C ILE A 135 4.76 16.14 15.28
N ASP A 136 5.36 17.28 14.96
CA ASP A 136 5.01 18.60 15.52
C ASP A 136 3.84 19.29 14.79
N ARG A 137 3.32 18.70 13.71
CA ARG A 137 2.15 19.19 12.96
C ARG A 137 1.27 18.04 12.46
N PRO A 138 0.70 17.22 13.33
CA PRO A 138 -0.05 16.03 12.95
C PRO A 138 -1.36 16.35 12.19
N GLN A 139 -1.83 17.58 12.23
CA GLN A 139 -3.06 18.00 11.54
C GLN A 139 -2.88 18.38 10.07
N ASP A 140 -1.63 18.55 9.59
CA ASP A 140 -1.32 18.98 8.22
C ASP A 140 -1.07 17.78 7.29
N ASN A 141 -2.11 17.06 6.91
CA ASN A 141 -2.00 15.90 6.05
C ASN A 141 -1.94 16.30 4.57
N SER A 142 -1.23 15.51 3.78
CA SER A 142 -1.18 15.69 2.33
C SER A 142 -1.25 14.36 1.60
N ILE A 143 -2.13 14.29 0.61
CA ILE A 143 -2.21 13.19 -0.35
C ILE A 143 -1.83 13.74 -1.72
N TYR A 144 -0.88 13.08 -2.36
CA TYR A 144 -0.47 13.41 -3.73
C TYR A 144 -1.16 12.48 -4.71
N ILE A 145 -1.73 13.05 -5.78
CA ILE A 145 -2.40 12.33 -6.86
C ILE A 145 -1.54 12.41 -8.11
N ASN A 146 -1.27 11.28 -8.72
CA ASN A 146 -0.54 11.15 -9.96
C ASN A 146 -1.49 11.18 -11.16
N ASN A 147 -1.60 12.34 -11.82
CA ASN A 147 -2.49 12.54 -12.96
C ASN A 147 -1.97 11.86 -14.25
N GLY A 148 -0.69 11.50 -14.32
CA GLY A 148 -0.11 10.73 -15.42
C GLY A 148 -0.41 9.24 -15.36
N SER A 149 -1.00 8.75 -14.25
CA SER A 149 -1.43 7.37 -14.12
C SER A 149 -2.83 7.16 -14.72
N THR A 150 -3.10 5.96 -15.21
CA THR A 150 -4.41 5.57 -15.74
C THR A 150 -5.42 5.34 -14.60
N ASN A 151 -5.73 6.38 -13.83
CA ASN A 151 -6.71 6.31 -12.77
C ASN A 151 -8.12 6.33 -13.36
N THR A 152 -8.83 5.22 -13.28
CA THR A 152 -10.28 5.20 -13.47
C THR A 152 -10.97 5.73 -12.20
N ALA A 153 -12.20 6.22 -12.32
CA ALA A 153 -12.99 6.66 -11.16
C ALA A 153 -13.10 5.60 -10.06
N ARG A 154 -13.11 4.30 -10.44
CA ARG A 154 -13.09 3.17 -9.50
C ARG A 154 -11.78 3.12 -8.72
N ASN A 155 -10.66 3.21 -9.41
CA ASN A 155 -9.34 3.12 -8.79
C ASN A 155 -9.08 4.33 -7.90
N LEU A 156 -9.47 5.54 -8.33
CA LEU A 156 -9.27 6.74 -7.53
C LEU A 156 -10.00 6.65 -6.18
N TYR A 157 -11.26 6.22 -6.17
CA TYR A 157 -12.03 6.08 -4.93
C TYR A 157 -11.39 5.08 -3.97
N THR A 158 -11.02 3.90 -4.44
CA THR A 158 -10.38 2.87 -3.61
C THR A 158 -8.96 3.25 -3.18
N THR A 159 -8.22 3.96 -4.03
CA THR A 159 -6.90 4.49 -3.68
C THR A 159 -7.03 5.55 -2.59
N LEU A 160 -7.99 6.48 -2.70
CA LEU A 160 -8.20 7.49 -1.66
C LEU A 160 -8.76 6.90 -0.36
N ALA A 161 -9.44 5.75 -0.41
CA ALA A 161 -9.79 5.01 0.80
C ALA A 161 -8.54 4.46 1.51
N HIS A 162 -7.53 4.05 0.75
CA HIS A 162 -6.25 3.58 1.29
C HIS A 162 -5.38 4.73 1.79
N GLU A 163 -5.24 5.81 1.02
CA GLU A 163 -4.38 6.94 1.38
C GLU A 163 -5.02 7.89 2.40
N GLY A 164 -6.36 7.93 2.47
CA GLY A 164 -7.14 8.78 3.34
C GLY A 164 -7.88 7.98 4.42
N TYR A 165 -9.21 7.87 4.29
CA TYR A 165 -10.11 7.24 5.25
C TYR A 165 -10.72 5.94 4.70
N PRO A 166 -10.63 4.79 5.44
CA PRO A 166 -10.03 4.57 6.75
C PRO A 166 -8.53 4.20 6.72
N GLY A 167 -7.82 4.56 5.68
CA GLY A 167 -6.43 4.18 5.49
C GLY A 167 -5.42 4.97 6.33
N HIS A 168 -4.44 5.59 5.67
CA HIS A 168 -3.30 6.21 6.35
C HIS A 168 -3.62 7.43 7.22
N MET A 169 -4.77 8.07 7.03
CA MET A 169 -5.21 9.19 7.86
C MET A 169 -5.99 8.75 9.11
N TYR A 170 -6.21 7.45 9.31
CA TYR A 170 -6.85 6.88 10.47
C TYR A 170 -5.83 6.30 11.43
#